data_c728ef1e0f8951eb8c89308628e1e1e9
#
_entry.id   c728ef1e0f8951eb8c89308628e1e1e9
#
_cell.length_a   1.000
_cell.length_b   1.000
_cell.length_c   1.000
_cell.angle_alpha   90.00
_cell.angle_beta   90.00
_cell.angle_gamma   90.00
#
_symmetry.space_group_name_H-M   'P 1'
#
loop_
_entity.id
_entity.type
_entity.pdbx_description
1 polymer ?
#
loop_
_entity_poly.entity_id
_entity_poly.type
_entity_poly.pdbx_seq_one_letter_code
_entity_poly.pdbx_strand_id
1 'polypeptide(L)'
;EIGSGLVGSEMCIRDSVCPYRPMSDGTETLSYVYANYFLCRKITSTERLALLKKASEQFALKLYTHHPSPLLPKAEFVGPIDYYQVMPLVFRHSSINLNITLRSIHSGIPLRCMDIMGSGGFLLSNYQEDFLNDFVPGEDFVFYESEDDFVHKIDYYLAHDNERRQIIANCSGKMQAAHTWQHRIARILEILS
;
A
#
# COMPACT_ATOMS: atom_id res chain seq x y z
N GLU A 1 10.98 3.62 0.38
CA GLU A 1 11.75 4.81 0.77
C GLU A 1 11.30 5.33 2.13
N ILE A 2 11.87 4.80 3.17
CA ILE A 2 11.73 5.37 4.51
C ILE A 2 12.63 6.61 4.66
N GLY A 3 13.54 6.86 3.72
CA GLY A 3 14.59 7.86 3.86
C GLY A 3 14.32 9.23 3.24
N SER A 4 13.77 9.32 2.05
CA SER A 4 13.70 10.63 1.36
C SER A 4 12.58 11.55 1.86
N GLY A 5 11.50 11.01 2.42
CA GLY A 5 10.45 11.81 3.05
C GLY A 5 10.81 12.32 4.47
N LEU A 6 11.80 11.68 5.11
CA LEU A 6 12.24 12.06 6.45
C LEU A 6 13.31 13.16 6.45
N VAL A 7 14.11 13.29 5.39
CA VAL A 7 15.18 14.31 5.32
C VAL A 7 14.60 15.73 5.32
N GLY A 8 13.50 15.96 4.60
CA GLY A 8 12.76 17.22 4.67
C GLY A 8 12.07 17.46 6.01
N SER A 9 11.62 16.39 6.68
CA SER A 9 10.96 16.48 7.99
C SER A 9 11.95 16.59 9.15
N GLU A 10 13.15 16.01 9.06
CA GLU A 10 14.20 16.21 10.07
C GLU A 10 14.72 17.65 10.11
N MET A 11 14.82 18.33 8.97
CA MET A 11 15.14 19.75 8.94
C MET A 11 14.06 20.59 9.62
N CYS A 12 12.78 20.27 9.42
CA CYS A 12 11.69 20.98 10.11
C CYS A 12 11.59 20.66 11.61
N ILE A 13 12.03 19.48 12.04
CA ILE A 13 12.08 19.10 13.47
C ILE A 13 13.30 19.69 14.16
N ARG A 14 14.43 19.84 13.48
CA ARG A 14 15.63 20.51 14.03
C ARG A 14 15.42 22.01 14.26
N ASP A 15 14.65 22.65 13.39
CA ASP A 15 14.26 24.03 13.57
C ASP A 15 12.97 24.10 14.42
N SER A 16 13.08 23.74 15.70
CA SER A 16 12.00 23.92 16.69
C SER A 16 11.54 25.38 16.83
N VAL A 17 12.02 26.27 15.98
CA VAL A 17 11.75 27.70 15.91
C VAL A 17 11.20 28.13 14.57
N CYS A 18 11.02 27.20 13.59
CA CYS A 18 10.43 27.59 12.32
C CYS A 18 8.91 27.72 12.46
N PRO A 19 8.36 28.95 12.57
CA PRO A 19 6.92 29.11 12.61
C PRO A 19 6.36 28.63 11.27
N TYR A 20 5.51 27.61 11.31
CA TYR A 20 4.74 27.21 10.13
C TYR A 20 3.97 28.42 9.62
N ARG A 21 4.30 28.86 8.42
CA ARG A 21 3.54 29.88 7.70
C ARG A 21 2.83 29.17 6.55
N PRO A 22 1.49 29.15 6.54
CA PRO A 22 0.77 28.63 5.37
C PRO A 22 1.19 29.47 4.16
N MET A 23 1.71 28.80 3.12
CA MET A 23 2.12 29.45 1.87
C MET A 23 0.97 29.68 0.90
N SER A 24 -0.26 29.26 1.27
CA SER A 24 -1.48 29.41 0.48
C SER A 24 -2.65 29.63 1.42
N ASP A 25 -3.78 30.06 0.89
CA ASP A 25 -5.07 30.18 1.59
C ASP A 25 -5.64 28.81 2.02
N GLY A 26 -4.80 27.81 2.13
CA GLY A 26 -5.16 26.45 2.56
C GLY A 26 -5.65 26.43 4.00
N THR A 27 -6.70 25.64 4.22
CA THR A 27 -7.36 25.45 5.51
C THR A 27 -6.58 24.54 6.49
N GLU A 28 -5.36 24.12 6.13
CA GLU A 28 -4.57 23.21 6.94
C GLU A 28 -4.05 23.91 8.21
N THR A 29 -4.49 23.41 9.35
CA THR A 29 -3.98 23.86 10.65
C THR A 29 -2.61 23.24 10.93
N LEU A 30 -1.80 23.87 11.79
CA LEU A 30 -0.53 23.32 12.24
C LEU A 30 -0.70 21.92 12.87
N SER A 31 -1.76 21.73 13.66
CA SER A 31 -2.08 20.42 14.25
C SER A 31 -2.37 19.36 13.17
N TYR A 32 -3.09 19.72 12.12
CA TYR A 32 -3.34 18.82 10.98
C TYR A 32 -2.05 18.42 10.29
N VAL A 33 -1.17 19.39 10.01
CA VAL A 33 0.13 19.14 9.36
C VAL A 33 0.97 18.18 10.20
N TYR A 34 1.13 18.45 11.51
CA TYR A 34 1.89 17.55 12.38
C TYR A 34 1.27 16.16 12.48
N ALA A 35 -0.04 16.06 12.63
CA ALA A 35 -0.72 14.77 12.74
C ALA A 35 -0.55 13.95 11.46
N ASN A 36 -0.89 14.52 10.30
CA ASN A 36 -0.98 13.76 9.05
C ASN A 36 0.35 13.59 8.33
N TYR A 37 1.20 14.63 8.32
CA TYR A 37 2.47 14.57 7.59
C TYR A 37 3.65 14.04 8.41
N PHE A 38 3.62 14.20 9.74
CA PHE A 38 4.73 13.74 10.58
C PHE A 38 4.36 12.48 11.38
N LEU A 39 3.35 12.56 12.24
CA LEU A 39 3.01 11.45 13.14
C LEU A 39 2.52 10.24 12.37
N CYS A 40 1.55 10.40 11.46
CA CYS A 40 1.03 9.30 10.66
C CYS A 40 2.11 8.63 9.80
N ARG A 41 3.04 9.40 9.22
CA ARG A 41 4.18 8.84 8.48
C ARG A 41 5.11 8.06 9.39
N LYS A 42 5.44 8.60 10.58
CA LYS A 42 6.31 7.91 11.53
C LYS A 42 5.70 6.60 12.02
N ILE A 43 4.42 6.63 12.40
CA ILE A 43 3.69 5.44 12.84
C ILE A 43 3.67 4.39 11.72
N THR A 44 3.24 4.77 10.50
CA THR A 44 3.22 3.85 9.36
C THR A 44 4.59 3.27 9.03
N SER A 45 5.64 4.08 9.11
CA SER A 45 7.02 3.61 8.88
C SER A 45 7.43 2.57 9.91
N THR A 46 7.08 2.77 11.19
CA THR A 46 7.37 1.83 12.27
C THR A 46 6.60 0.53 12.09
N GLU A 47 5.29 0.60 11.82
CA GLU A 47 4.43 -0.56 11.56
C GLU A 47 4.89 -1.34 10.33
N ARG A 48 5.18 -0.63 9.24
CA ARG A 48 5.70 -1.25 8.01
C ARG A 48 6.99 -2.02 8.26
N LEU A 49 7.92 -1.43 9.00
CA LEU A 49 9.17 -2.08 9.34
C LEU A 49 8.94 -3.34 10.19
N ALA A 50 8.05 -3.28 11.20
CA ALA A 50 7.72 -4.42 12.05
C ALA A 50 7.11 -5.58 11.23
N LEU A 51 6.13 -5.28 10.38
CA LEU A 51 5.49 -6.28 9.50
C LEU A 51 6.49 -6.90 8.50
N LEU A 52 7.29 -6.07 7.82
CA LEU A 52 8.29 -6.57 6.86
C LEU A 52 9.38 -7.39 7.55
N LYS A 53 9.76 -7.03 8.77
CA LYS A 53 10.72 -7.80 9.57
C LYS A 53 10.15 -9.18 9.89
N LYS A 54 8.94 -9.26 10.45
CA LYS A 54 8.25 -10.53 10.72
C LYS A 54 8.10 -11.38 9.44
N ALA A 55 7.68 -10.76 8.33
CA ALA A 55 7.55 -11.46 7.06
C ALA A 55 8.90 -12.00 6.56
N SER A 56 9.98 -11.22 6.60
CA SER A 56 11.30 -11.63 6.14
C SER A 56 11.95 -12.71 7.02
N GLU A 57 11.55 -12.79 8.28
CA GLU A 57 12.05 -13.81 9.21
C GLU A 57 11.47 -15.20 8.95
N GLN A 58 10.26 -15.27 8.40
CA GLN A 58 9.49 -16.50 8.23
C GLN A 58 9.27 -16.89 6.77
N PHE A 59 9.27 -15.93 5.85
CA PHE A 59 8.96 -16.15 4.44
C PHE A 59 10.01 -15.53 3.52
N ALA A 60 10.02 -15.95 2.25
CA ALA A 60 10.84 -15.35 1.22
C ALA A 60 10.25 -13.99 0.81
N LEU A 61 10.79 -12.91 1.36
CA LEU A 61 10.36 -11.55 1.10
C LEU A 61 11.28 -10.87 0.07
N LYS A 62 10.70 -10.38 -1.04
CA LYS A 62 11.38 -9.55 -2.03
C LYS A 62 10.96 -8.11 -1.94
N LEU A 63 11.91 -7.19 -1.95
CA LEU A 63 11.69 -5.76 -1.89
C LEU A 63 12.27 -5.07 -3.13
N TYR A 64 11.39 -4.40 -3.86
CA TYR A 64 11.74 -3.61 -5.05
C TYR A 64 11.86 -2.14 -4.65
N THR A 65 13.07 -1.72 -4.29
CA THR A 65 13.35 -0.38 -3.76
C THR A 65 14.73 0.11 -4.17
N HIS A 66 14.89 1.44 -4.23
CA HIS A 66 16.19 2.07 -4.50
C HIS A 66 17.17 1.93 -3.32
N HIS A 67 16.64 1.80 -2.10
CA HIS A 67 17.47 1.84 -0.89
C HIS A 67 17.23 0.58 -0.05
N PRO A 68 18.21 -0.32 0.02
CA PRO A 68 18.16 -1.44 0.96
C PRO A 68 18.19 -0.94 2.40
N SER A 69 17.45 -1.60 3.28
CA SER A 69 17.41 -1.28 4.70
C SER A 69 18.24 -2.29 5.50
N PRO A 70 19.24 -1.86 6.30
CA PRO A 70 19.98 -2.75 7.16
C PRO A 70 19.12 -3.37 8.27
N LEU A 71 17.92 -2.82 8.51
CA LEU A 71 16.97 -3.34 9.49
C LEU A 71 16.19 -4.57 9.00
N LEU A 72 16.35 -4.94 7.72
CA LEU A 72 15.70 -6.10 7.09
C LEU A 72 16.76 -7.04 6.46
N PRO A 73 17.67 -7.63 7.25
CA PRO A 73 18.81 -8.37 6.71
C PRO A 73 18.42 -9.68 6.01
N LYS A 74 17.21 -10.19 6.26
CA LYS A 74 16.69 -11.42 5.65
C LYS A 74 15.85 -11.18 4.39
N ALA A 75 15.49 -9.93 4.08
CA ALA A 75 14.77 -9.60 2.86
C ALA A 75 15.72 -9.57 1.66
N GLU A 76 15.24 -10.05 0.51
CA GLU A 76 15.94 -9.94 -0.77
C GLU A 76 15.65 -8.56 -1.38
N PHE A 77 16.69 -7.74 -1.53
CA PHE A 77 16.59 -6.44 -2.19
C PHE A 77 16.91 -6.57 -3.68
N VAL A 78 15.89 -6.48 -4.52
CA VAL A 78 16.01 -6.66 -5.97
C VAL A 78 16.47 -5.37 -6.67
N GLY A 79 16.21 -4.22 -6.05
CA GLY A 79 16.44 -2.91 -6.67
C GLY A 79 15.18 -2.33 -7.32
N PRO A 80 15.31 -1.14 -7.95
CA PRO A 80 14.20 -0.49 -8.64
C PRO A 80 13.87 -1.22 -9.94
N ILE A 81 12.60 -1.19 -10.32
CA ILE A 81 12.12 -1.77 -11.58
C ILE A 81 11.22 -0.77 -12.30
N ASP A 82 11.06 -0.95 -13.61
CA ASP A 82 10.14 -0.14 -14.40
C ASP A 82 8.69 -0.35 -13.93
N TYR A 83 8.01 0.76 -13.68
CA TYR A 83 6.66 0.76 -13.11
C TYR A 83 5.60 0.25 -14.09
N TYR A 84 5.74 0.55 -15.37
CA TYR A 84 4.72 0.22 -16.36
C TYR A 84 4.95 -1.13 -17.05
N GLN A 85 6.20 -1.50 -17.27
CA GLN A 85 6.54 -2.72 -18.02
C GLN A 85 6.82 -3.92 -17.13
N VAL A 86 7.51 -3.70 -16.00
CA VAL A 86 8.01 -4.79 -15.15
C VAL A 86 7.15 -5.01 -13.91
N MET A 87 6.71 -3.92 -13.26
CA MET A 87 5.94 -4.02 -12.00
C MET A 87 4.66 -4.86 -12.14
N PRO A 88 3.83 -4.73 -13.20
CA PRO A 88 2.65 -5.57 -13.38
C PRO A 88 2.97 -7.06 -13.47
N LEU A 89 4.10 -7.41 -14.08
CA LEU A 89 4.57 -8.80 -14.15
C LEU A 89 4.98 -9.31 -12.78
N VAL A 90 5.67 -8.49 -11.99
CA VAL A 90 6.02 -8.81 -10.60
C VAL A 90 4.78 -9.07 -9.78
N PHE A 91 3.77 -8.20 -9.86
CA PHE A 91 2.50 -8.39 -9.14
C PHE A 91 1.81 -9.69 -9.52
N ARG A 92 1.76 -9.99 -10.81
CA ARG A 92 1.12 -11.21 -11.32
C ARG A 92 1.84 -12.49 -10.93
N HIS A 93 3.17 -12.47 -10.84
CA HIS A 93 3.99 -13.64 -10.55
C HIS A 93 4.36 -13.81 -9.09
N SER A 94 4.10 -12.82 -8.26
CA SER A 94 4.25 -12.93 -6.80
C SER A 94 3.08 -13.71 -6.20
N SER A 95 3.38 -14.64 -5.28
CA SER A 95 2.34 -15.40 -4.58
C SER A 95 1.43 -14.48 -3.78
N ILE A 96 2.01 -13.49 -3.10
CA ILE A 96 1.29 -12.51 -2.28
C ILE A 96 1.94 -11.13 -2.51
N ASN A 97 1.12 -10.12 -2.75
CA ASN A 97 1.56 -8.73 -2.85
C ASN A 97 1.05 -7.97 -1.62
N LEU A 98 1.99 -7.33 -0.92
CA LEU A 98 1.70 -6.59 0.30
C LEU A 98 1.41 -5.12 0.00
N ASN A 99 0.36 -4.58 0.60
CA ASN A 99 0.13 -3.15 0.69
C ASN A 99 -0.02 -2.75 2.15
N ILE A 100 0.69 -1.70 2.55
CA ILE A 100 0.61 -1.10 3.88
C ILE A 100 0.31 0.38 3.67
N THR A 101 -0.95 0.74 3.80
CA THR A 101 -1.45 2.09 3.53
C THR A 101 -0.97 3.07 4.60
N LEU A 102 -0.64 4.28 4.18
CA LEU A 102 -0.27 5.37 5.08
C LEU A 102 -1.46 5.75 5.98
N ARG A 103 -1.22 5.88 7.29
CA ARG A 103 -2.25 6.20 8.29
C ARG A 103 -2.99 7.52 8.06
N SER A 104 -2.44 8.44 7.28
CA SER A 104 -3.11 9.69 6.90
C SER A 104 -4.10 9.52 5.75
N ILE A 105 -4.15 8.36 5.10
CA ILE A 105 -5.16 8.05 4.07
C ILE A 105 -6.38 7.47 4.77
N HIS A 106 -7.37 8.33 5.01
CA HIS A 106 -8.60 7.96 5.72
C HIS A 106 -9.70 7.45 4.77
N SER A 107 -9.63 7.81 3.49
CA SER A 107 -10.61 7.43 2.47
C SER A 107 -9.92 7.14 1.14
N GLY A 108 -10.63 6.42 0.28
CA GLY A 108 -10.16 5.97 -1.02
C GLY A 108 -9.36 4.66 -0.97
N ILE A 109 -9.37 3.97 -2.11
CA ILE A 109 -8.54 2.77 -2.31
C ILE A 109 -7.18 3.24 -2.83
N PRO A 110 -6.05 2.86 -2.17
CA PRO A 110 -4.72 3.23 -2.65
C PRO A 110 -4.47 2.73 -4.08
N LEU A 111 -3.88 3.57 -4.93
CA LEU A 111 -3.57 3.20 -6.32
C LEU A 111 -2.74 1.91 -6.42
N ARG A 112 -1.83 1.68 -5.48
CA ARG A 112 -1.05 0.44 -5.40
C ARG A 112 -1.93 -0.81 -5.30
N CYS A 113 -3.04 -0.74 -4.57
CA CYS A 113 -3.98 -1.85 -4.48
C CYS A 113 -4.66 -2.10 -5.83
N MET A 114 -5.09 -1.03 -6.51
CA MET A 114 -5.67 -1.12 -7.84
C MET A 114 -4.67 -1.67 -8.87
N ASP A 115 -3.40 -1.27 -8.78
CA ASP A 115 -2.32 -1.79 -9.64
C ASP A 115 -2.12 -3.30 -9.46
N ILE A 116 -2.07 -3.76 -8.20
CA ILE A 116 -1.92 -5.19 -7.87
C ILE A 116 -3.11 -5.99 -8.42
N MET A 117 -4.32 -5.57 -8.08
CA MET A 117 -5.56 -6.24 -8.49
C MET A 117 -5.75 -6.20 -10.01
N GLY A 118 -5.50 -5.05 -10.63
CA GLY A 118 -5.60 -4.88 -12.09
C GLY A 118 -4.56 -5.67 -12.88
N SER A 119 -3.41 -5.97 -12.29
CA SER A 119 -2.37 -6.81 -12.88
C SER A 119 -2.62 -8.32 -12.70
N GLY A 120 -3.66 -8.71 -11.98
CA GLY A 120 -3.94 -10.10 -11.64
C GLY A 120 -3.06 -10.64 -10.51
N GLY A 121 -2.66 -9.80 -9.58
CA GLY A 121 -1.92 -10.17 -8.37
C GLY A 121 -2.84 -10.40 -7.18
N PHE A 122 -2.45 -11.30 -6.27
CA PHE A 122 -3.13 -11.48 -4.99
C PHE A 122 -2.75 -10.34 -4.04
N LEU A 123 -3.76 -9.61 -3.53
CA LEU A 123 -3.57 -8.48 -2.64
C LEU A 123 -3.79 -8.88 -1.18
N LEU A 124 -2.78 -8.62 -0.33
CA LEU A 124 -2.91 -8.60 1.12
C LEU A 124 -2.63 -7.17 1.62
N SER A 125 -3.64 -6.51 2.19
CA SER A 125 -3.58 -5.11 2.63
C SER A 125 -4.00 -4.95 4.08
N ASN A 126 -3.62 -3.84 4.72
CA ASN A 126 -4.31 -3.40 5.92
C ASN A 126 -5.74 -2.98 5.58
N TYR A 127 -6.63 -3.01 6.58
CA TYR A 127 -8.03 -2.64 6.40
C TYR A 127 -8.18 -1.18 5.92
N GLN A 128 -9.08 -1.01 4.95
CA GLN A 128 -9.53 0.28 4.43
C GLN A 128 -11.03 0.14 4.11
N GLU A 129 -11.85 0.97 4.71
CA GLU A 129 -13.32 0.89 4.61
C GLU A 129 -13.84 1.00 3.17
N ASP A 130 -13.23 1.86 2.36
CA ASP A 130 -13.68 2.14 1.00
C ASP A 130 -13.55 0.94 0.03
N PHE A 131 -12.79 -0.10 0.39
CA PHE A 131 -12.81 -1.35 -0.38
C PHE A 131 -14.20 -1.99 -0.38
N LEU A 132 -14.94 -1.86 0.72
CA LEU A 132 -16.25 -2.51 0.89
C LEU A 132 -17.33 -1.93 -0.05
N ASN A 133 -17.08 -0.79 -0.68
CA ASN A 133 -18.00 -0.22 -1.66
C ASN A 133 -18.06 -1.04 -2.95
N ASP A 134 -16.94 -1.65 -3.34
CA ASP A 134 -16.77 -2.30 -4.64
C ASP A 134 -16.30 -3.76 -4.54
N PHE A 135 -15.64 -4.13 -3.44
CA PHE A 135 -14.98 -5.42 -3.28
C PHE A 135 -15.40 -6.14 -1.98
N VAL A 136 -15.41 -7.47 -2.03
CA VAL A 136 -15.77 -8.33 -0.90
C VAL A 136 -14.52 -8.94 -0.29
N PRO A 137 -14.25 -8.71 1.03
CA PRO A 137 -13.13 -9.33 1.71
C PRO A 137 -13.24 -10.87 1.71
N GLY A 138 -12.12 -11.53 1.45
CA GLY A 138 -12.05 -12.98 1.35
C GLY A 138 -12.50 -13.55 0.00
N GLU A 139 -13.19 -12.76 -0.85
CA GLU A 139 -13.60 -13.16 -2.19
C GLU A 139 -12.80 -12.45 -3.29
N ASP A 140 -12.49 -11.15 -3.11
CA ASP A 140 -11.82 -10.32 -4.11
C ASP A 140 -10.42 -9.89 -3.66
N PHE A 141 -10.22 -9.74 -2.37
CA PHE A 141 -8.96 -9.36 -1.75
C PHE A 141 -8.91 -9.85 -0.31
N VAL A 142 -7.74 -9.74 0.33
CA VAL A 142 -7.57 -10.10 1.75
C VAL A 142 -6.99 -8.90 2.50
N PHE A 143 -7.54 -8.63 3.70
CA PHE A 143 -6.95 -7.67 4.61
C PHE A 143 -6.52 -8.33 5.92
N TYR A 144 -5.57 -7.70 6.62
CA TYR A 144 -5.13 -8.10 7.94
C TYR A 144 -5.47 -7.02 8.96
N GLU A 145 -5.75 -7.44 10.19
CA GLU A 145 -6.17 -6.57 11.30
C GLU A 145 -5.08 -6.37 12.36
N SER A 146 -4.15 -7.32 12.46
CA SER A 146 -3.04 -7.29 13.40
C SER A 146 -1.77 -7.88 12.80
N GLU A 147 -0.62 -7.72 13.49
CA GLU A 147 0.65 -8.33 13.07
C GLU A 147 0.60 -9.85 13.06
N ASP A 148 -0.11 -10.47 14.00
CA ASP A 148 -0.22 -11.93 14.08
C ASP A 148 -1.18 -12.45 13.01
N ASP A 149 -2.30 -11.75 12.75
CA ASP A 149 -3.21 -12.05 11.65
C ASP A 149 -2.52 -11.90 10.29
N PHE A 150 -1.64 -10.90 10.12
CA PHE A 150 -0.83 -10.71 8.93
C PHE A 150 0.06 -11.94 8.64
N VAL A 151 0.79 -12.43 9.65
CA VAL A 151 1.66 -13.60 9.51
C VAL A 151 0.83 -14.85 9.23
N HIS A 152 -0.26 -15.05 9.97
CA HIS A 152 -1.17 -16.19 9.78
C HIS A 152 -1.77 -16.21 8.36
N LYS A 153 -2.21 -15.06 7.84
CA LYS A 153 -2.77 -14.97 6.48
C LYS A 153 -1.72 -15.21 5.40
N ILE A 154 -0.48 -14.77 5.58
CA ILE A 154 0.61 -15.10 4.65
C ILE A 154 0.81 -16.61 4.62
N ASP A 155 0.98 -17.25 5.79
CA ASP A 155 1.20 -18.69 5.89
C ASP A 155 0.05 -19.48 5.26
N TYR A 156 -1.20 -19.12 5.64
CA TYR A 156 -2.40 -19.74 5.12
C TYR A 156 -2.47 -19.67 3.57
N TYR A 157 -2.38 -18.47 3.03
CA TYR A 157 -2.52 -18.29 1.58
C TYR A 157 -1.30 -18.75 0.78
N LEU A 158 -0.12 -18.91 1.36
CA LEU A 158 1.00 -19.60 0.70
C LEU A 158 0.71 -21.11 0.55
N ALA A 159 0.01 -21.71 1.51
CA ALA A 159 -0.38 -23.11 1.46
C ALA A 159 -1.64 -23.38 0.59
N HIS A 160 -2.50 -22.36 0.37
CA HIS A 160 -3.80 -22.50 -0.30
C HIS A 160 -3.83 -21.83 -1.68
N ASP A 161 -3.03 -22.34 -2.63
CA ASP A 161 -2.88 -21.78 -3.98
C ASP A 161 -4.21 -21.68 -4.77
N ASN A 162 -5.09 -22.67 -4.63
CA ASN A 162 -6.38 -22.66 -5.31
C ASN A 162 -7.29 -21.52 -4.84
N GLU A 163 -7.32 -21.23 -3.54
CA GLU A 163 -8.10 -20.13 -2.99
C GLU A 163 -7.52 -18.78 -3.44
N ARG A 164 -6.19 -18.63 -3.43
CA ARG A 164 -5.56 -17.43 -3.99
C ARG A 164 -5.96 -17.19 -5.44
N ARG A 165 -5.91 -18.22 -6.27
CA ARG A 165 -6.29 -18.12 -7.68
C ARG A 165 -7.76 -17.76 -7.85
N GLN A 166 -8.63 -18.29 -7.01
CA GLN A 166 -10.06 -17.94 -7.05
C GLN A 166 -10.27 -16.47 -6.70
N ILE A 167 -9.63 -15.96 -5.65
CA ILE A 167 -9.67 -14.55 -5.24
C ILE A 167 -9.16 -13.65 -6.36
N ILE A 168 -8.03 -14.00 -6.98
CA ILE A 168 -7.47 -13.26 -8.12
C ILE A 168 -8.47 -13.23 -9.28
N ALA A 169 -9.09 -14.35 -9.60
CA ALA A 169 -10.04 -14.45 -10.73
C ALA A 169 -11.29 -13.59 -10.49
N ASN A 170 -11.86 -13.65 -9.28
CA ASN A 170 -13.01 -12.83 -8.88
C ASN A 170 -12.68 -11.33 -8.98
N CYS A 171 -11.57 -10.95 -8.37
CA CYS A 171 -11.11 -9.56 -8.41
C CYS A 171 -10.86 -9.06 -9.83
N SER A 172 -10.15 -9.84 -10.65
CA SER A 172 -9.85 -9.49 -12.04
C SER A 172 -11.12 -9.27 -12.88
N GLY A 173 -12.15 -10.08 -12.66
CA GLY A 173 -13.45 -9.92 -13.30
C GLY A 173 -14.09 -8.55 -12.96
N LYS A 174 -14.11 -8.18 -11.67
CA LYS A 174 -14.63 -6.88 -11.23
C LYS A 174 -13.80 -5.70 -11.74
N MET A 175 -12.47 -5.83 -11.71
CA MET A 175 -11.56 -4.81 -12.23
C MET A 175 -11.83 -4.52 -13.72
N GLN A 176 -12.00 -5.55 -14.54
CA GLN A 176 -12.29 -5.39 -15.95
C GLN A 176 -13.69 -4.83 -16.20
N ALA A 177 -14.68 -5.21 -15.39
CA ALA A 177 -16.07 -4.81 -15.58
C ALA A 177 -16.36 -3.36 -15.18
N ALA A 178 -15.64 -2.79 -14.17
CA ALA A 178 -16.02 -1.51 -13.58
C ALA A 178 -14.85 -0.56 -13.23
N HIS A 179 -13.60 -1.03 -13.22
CA HIS A 179 -12.49 -0.25 -12.67
C HIS A 179 -11.37 0.07 -13.66
N THR A 180 -11.63 -0.04 -14.98
CA THR A 180 -10.68 0.42 -16.01
C THR A 180 -10.66 1.94 -16.12
N TRP A 181 -9.63 2.48 -16.76
CA TRP A 181 -9.54 3.91 -17.05
C TRP A 181 -10.72 4.41 -17.89
N GLN A 182 -11.24 3.59 -18.82
CA GLN A 182 -12.42 3.95 -19.60
C GLN A 182 -13.64 4.19 -18.70
N HIS A 183 -13.89 3.31 -17.71
CA HIS A 183 -14.99 3.48 -16.75
C HIS A 183 -14.82 4.75 -15.90
N ARG A 184 -13.60 5.03 -15.44
CA ARG A 184 -13.33 6.24 -14.65
C ARG A 184 -13.54 7.52 -15.44
N ILE A 185 -13.07 7.56 -16.70
CA ILE A 185 -13.27 8.72 -17.58
C ILE A 185 -14.76 8.88 -17.91
N ALA A 186 -15.48 7.79 -18.26
CA ALA A 186 -16.91 7.85 -18.51
C ALA A 186 -17.67 8.42 -17.31
N ARG A 187 -17.34 7.97 -16.09
CA ARG A 187 -17.95 8.47 -14.87
C ARG A 187 -17.71 9.98 -14.62
N ILE A 188 -16.49 10.45 -14.91
CA ILE A 188 -16.18 11.89 -14.81
C ILE A 188 -17.02 12.68 -15.80
N LEU A 189 -17.15 12.23 -17.04
CA LEU A 189 -17.94 12.89 -18.05
C LEU A 189 -19.44 12.93 -17.70
N GLU A 190 -19.99 11.88 -17.11
CA GLU A 190 -21.36 11.85 -16.61
C GLU A 190 -21.63 12.88 -15.50
N ILE A 191 -20.65 13.12 -14.62
CA ILE A 191 -20.79 14.11 -13.53
C ILE A 191 -20.73 15.54 -14.07
N LEU A 192 -20.03 15.76 -15.17
CA LEU A 192 -19.84 17.08 -15.78
C LEU A 192 -20.94 17.46 -16.79
N SER A 193 -21.78 16.51 -17.21
CA SER A 193 -22.91 16.72 -18.11
C SER A 193 -24.18 17.10 -17.37
#